data_085510d79bb98a9b0a791f818f7cefd6
#
_entry.id   085510d79bb98a9b0a791f818f7cefd6
#
_cell.length_a   1.000
_cell.length_b   1.000
_cell.length_c   1.000
_cell.angle_alpha   90.00
_cell.angle_beta   90.00
_cell.angle_gamma   90.00
#
_symmetry.space_group_name_H-M   'P 1'
#
loop_
_entity.id
_entity.type
_entity.pdbx_description
1 polymer ?
#
loop_
_entity_poly.entity_id
_entity_poly.type
_entity_poly.pdbx_seq_one_letter_code
_entity_poly.pdbx_strand_id
1 'polypeptide(L)'
;MLKKTLLTVGILFAGLCAFLGITWLKDTWPIESTSLKNEGVGKLAIGMDESQIRHYYPEISDAGNFIVHTKTKEIICLELSDKIAGQNFTTKRGIGIGSSLADIKREYGTNYRQKNTERYGNLIEFQDDQTNQKLAFGIDASNEKVTVVVLFDYKKYNYQY
;
A
#
# COMPACT_ATOMS: atom_id res chain seq x y z
N MET A 1 -29.60 40.06 24.92
CA MET A 1 -28.37 39.23 25.01
C MET A 1 -28.56 37.78 24.55
N LEU A 2 -29.64 37.11 24.90
CA LEU A 2 -29.87 35.68 24.60
C LEU A 2 -29.86 35.31 23.10
N LYS A 3 -30.40 36.17 22.21
CA LYS A 3 -30.44 35.92 20.73
C LYS A 3 -29.07 35.91 20.07
N LYS A 4 -28.10 36.71 20.54
CA LYS A 4 -26.73 36.75 19.97
C LYS A 4 -25.93 35.50 20.38
N THR A 5 -26.11 35.02 21.61
CA THR A 5 -25.45 33.79 22.11
C THR A 5 -25.97 32.54 21.40
N LEU A 6 -27.27 32.46 21.11
CA LEU A 6 -27.82 31.31 20.36
C LEU A 6 -27.29 31.22 18.92
N LEU A 7 -27.16 32.38 18.27
CA LEU A 7 -26.61 32.45 16.89
C LEU A 7 -25.16 32.02 16.84
N THR A 8 -24.34 32.43 17.82
CA THR A 8 -22.90 32.08 17.88
C THR A 8 -22.70 30.56 18.15
N VAL A 9 -23.51 29.97 19.03
CA VAL A 9 -23.49 28.53 19.30
C VAL A 9 -23.91 27.72 18.06
N GLY A 10 -24.94 28.17 17.34
CA GLY A 10 -25.42 27.52 16.12
C GLY A 10 -24.34 27.52 15.00
N ILE A 11 -23.60 28.61 14.81
CA ILE A 11 -22.53 28.71 13.81
C ILE A 11 -21.34 27.81 14.18
N LEU A 12 -20.96 27.74 15.47
CA LEU A 12 -19.90 26.85 15.95
C LEU A 12 -20.27 25.36 15.78
N PHE A 13 -21.54 25.01 16.04
CA PHE A 13 -21.99 23.63 15.86
C PHE A 13 -22.08 23.22 14.40
N ALA A 14 -22.56 24.10 13.53
CA ALA A 14 -22.57 23.86 12.08
C ALA A 14 -21.15 23.73 11.50
N GLY A 15 -20.20 24.56 11.97
CA GLY A 15 -18.79 24.45 11.59
C GLY A 15 -18.14 23.14 12.03
N LEU A 16 -18.44 22.68 13.24
CA LEU A 16 -17.95 21.40 13.77
C LEU A 16 -18.52 20.20 12.99
N CYS A 17 -19.82 20.20 12.68
CA CYS A 17 -20.45 19.17 11.88
C CYS A 17 -19.91 19.13 10.44
N ALA A 18 -19.67 20.29 9.83
CA ALA A 18 -19.05 20.35 8.50
C ALA A 18 -17.59 19.82 8.52
N PHE A 19 -16.82 20.17 9.55
CA PHE A 19 -15.44 19.69 9.69
C PHE A 19 -15.37 18.18 9.92
N LEU A 20 -16.23 17.63 10.81
CA LEU A 20 -16.32 16.19 11.04
C LEU A 20 -16.84 15.44 9.80
N GLY A 21 -17.80 16.01 9.07
CA GLY A 21 -18.30 15.44 7.83
C GLY A 21 -17.24 15.39 6.72
N ILE A 22 -16.40 16.42 6.60
CA ILE A 22 -15.31 16.46 5.61
C ILE A 22 -14.22 15.44 5.94
N THR A 23 -13.87 15.23 7.21
CA THR A 23 -12.89 14.22 7.61
C THR A 23 -13.41 12.80 7.36
N TRP A 24 -14.68 12.54 7.61
CA TRP A 24 -15.32 11.23 7.34
C TRP A 24 -15.42 10.92 5.84
N LEU A 25 -15.71 11.94 5.02
CA LEU A 25 -15.77 11.77 3.55
C LEU A 25 -14.41 11.45 2.91
N LYS A 26 -13.29 11.93 3.48
CA LYS A 26 -11.95 11.63 2.94
C LYS A 26 -11.61 10.13 3.00
N ASP A 27 -12.04 9.44 4.05
CA ASP A 27 -11.74 8.00 4.21
C ASP A 27 -12.65 7.11 3.36
N THR A 28 -13.80 7.62 2.91
CA THR A 28 -14.79 6.89 2.10
C THR A 28 -14.75 7.26 0.61
N TRP A 29 -13.96 8.28 0.21
CA TRP A 29 -13.85 8.68 -1.20
C TRP A 29 -13.17 7.58 -2.01
N PRO A 30 -13.74 7.16 -3.17
CA PRO A 30 -13.07 6.23 -4.04
C PRO A 30 -11.75 6.85 -4.53
N ILE A 31 -10.65 6.14 -4.30
CA ILE A 31 -9.36 6.51 -4.89
C ILE A 31 -9.45 6.26 -6.39
N GLU A 32 -8.96 7.18 -7.20
CA GLU A 32 -8.78 6.90 -8.62
C GLU A 32 -7.81 5.73 -8.80
N SER A 33 -8.13 4.85 -9.72
CA SER A 33 -7.31 3.67 -10.00
C SER A 33 -5.92 4.09 -10.50
N THR A 34 -4.87 3.59 -9.85
CA THR A 34 -3.48 3.77 -10.27
C THR A 34 -3.06 2.54 -11.06
N SER A 35 -2.64 2.71 -12.32
CA SER A 35 -2.22 1.58 -13.13
C SER A 35 -1.03 0.85 -12.52
N LEU A 36 -1.23 -0.42 -12.17
CA LEU A 36 -0.22 -1.37 -11.71
C LEU A 36 0.08 -2.45 -12.77
N LYS A 37 -0.29 -2.18 -14.02
CA LYS A 37 -0.03 -3.08 -15.14
C LYS A 37 1.47 -3.36 -15.25
N ASN A 38 1.81 -4.64 -15.32
CA ASN A 38 3.19 -5.13 -15.34
C ASN A 38 4.00 -4.87 -14.06
N GLU A 39 3.33 -4.53 -12.95
CA GLU A 39 4.02 -4.33 -11.67
C GLU A 39 4.49 -5.68 -11.11
N GLY A 40 5.52 -5.61 -10.26
CA GLY A 40 6.14 -6.79 -9.64
C GLY A 40 7.14 -6.38 -8.58
N VAL A 41 7.71 -7.37 -7.91
CA VAL A 41 8.82 -7.19 -6.94
C VAL A 41 9.99 -8.05 -7.41
N GLY A 42 11.12 -7.42 -7.68
CA GLY A 42 12.26 -8.08 -8.33
C GLY A 42 11.87 -8.61 -9.73
N LYS A 43 12.02 -9.91 -9.94
CA LYS A 43 11.65 -10.58 -11.20
C LYS A 43 10.26 -11.22 -11.16
N LEU A 44 9.60 -11.23 -10.01
CA LEU A 44 8.28 -11.85 -9.83
C LEU A 44 7.15 -10.84 -10.01
N ALA A 45 6.01 -11.31 -10.51
CA ALA A 45 4.79 -10.54 -10.66
C ALA A 45 3.58 -11.41 -10.30
N ILE A 46 2.45 -10.74 -9.98
CA ILE A 46 1.18 -11.41 -9.74
C ILE A 46 0.71 -12.14 -11.02
N GLY A 47 0.21 -13.37 -10.85
CA GLY A 47 -0.24 -14.22 -11.95
C GLY A 47 0.85 -15.06 -12.61
N MET A 48 2.13 -14.90 -12.24
CA MET A 48 3.20 -15.80 -12.70
C MET A 48 3.02 -17.21 -12.11
N ASP A 49 3.47 -18.23 -12.85
CA ASP A 49 3.54 -19.60 -12.35
C ASP A 49 4.55 -19.72 -11.20
N GLU A 50 4.20 -20.50 -10.17
CA GLU A 50 5.03 -20.67 -8.96
C GLU A 50 6.43 -21.24 -9.26
N SER A 51 6.61 -21.98 -10.37
CA SER A 51 7.92 -22.48 -10.78
C SER A 51 8.93 -21.37 -11.06
N GLN A 52 8.46 -20.17 -11.40
CA GLN A 52 9.30 -19.01 -11.64
C GLN A 52 10.00 -18.54 -10.35
N ILE A 53 9.47 -18.84 -9.16
CA ILE A 53 10.11 -18.51 -7.89
C ILE A 53 11.47 -19.18 -7.82
N ARG A 54 11.52 -20.50 -8.02
CA ARG A 54 12.78 -21.27 -7.99
C ARG A 54 13.68 -20.97 -9.17
N HIS A 55 13.09 -20.63 -10.32
CA HIS A 55 13.86 -20.25 -11.50
C HIS A 55 14.67 -18.97 -11.30
N TYR A 56 14.04 -17.93 -10.73
CA TYR A 56 14.70 -16.64 -10.51
C TYR A 56 15.45 -16.56 -9.18
N TYR A 57 15.01 -17.28 -8.18
CA TYR A 57 15.47 -17.17 -6.80
C TYR A 57 15.58 -18.56 -6.13
N PRO A 58 16.54 -19.40 -6.55
CA PRO A 58 16.69 -20.76 -6.04
C PRO A 58 17.00 -20.80 -4.53
N GLU A 59 17.61 -19.73 -4.00
CA GLU A 59 18.02 -19.60 -2.60
C GLU A 59 16.91 -19.02 -1.70
N ILE A 60 15.77 -18.57 -2.26
CA ILE A 60 14.66 -18.07 -1.44
C ILE A 60 13.92 -19.26 -0.84
N SER A 61 14.11 -19.45 0.48
CA SER A 61 13.27 -20.31 1.29
C SER A 61 12.11 -19.51 1.87
N ASP A 62 10.99 -20.18 2.18
CA ASP A 62 9.75 -19.58 2.74
C ASP A 62 9.93 -18.88 4.11
N ALA A 63 11.13 -18.86 4.66
CA ALA A 63 11.48 -18.26 5.94
C ALA A 63 12.22 -16.91 5.82
N GLY A 64 12.23 -16.29 4.63
CA GLY A 64 12.99 -15.06 4.37
C GLY A 64 12.15 -13.80 4.45
N ASN A 65 12.84 -12.67 4.31
CA ASN A 65 12.26 -11.32 4.25
C ASN A 65 11.50 -11.04 2.95
N PHE A 66 11.38 -12.03 2.07
CA PHE A 66 10.58 -12.00 0.85
C PHE A 66 9.65 -13.21 0.83
N ILE A 67 8.37 -12.97 1.14
CA ILE A 67 7.34 -13.99 1.22
C ILE A 67 6.54 -13.98 -0.09
N VAL A 68 6.32 -15.17 -0.66
CA VAL A 68 5.50 -15.34 -1.87
C VAL A 68 4.37 -16.28 -1.57
N HIS A 69 3.13 -15.81 -1.70
CA HIS A 69 1.95 -16.65 -1.58
C HIS A 69 1.46 -17.07 -2.96
N THR A 70 1.15 -18.36 -3.09
CA THR A 70 0.61 -18.93 -4.33
C THR A 70 -0.76 -19.56 -4.08
N LYS A 71 -1.57 -19.59 -5.13
CA LYS A 71 -2.85 -20.30 -5.16
C LYS A 71 -3.04 -20.89 -6.54
N THR A 72 -3.33 -22.19 -6.63
CA THR A 72 -3.52 -22.90 -7.89
C THR A 72 -2.33 -22.72 -8.84
N LYS A 73 -1.10 -22.80 -8.29
CA LYS A 73 0.19 -22.58 -8.97
C LYS A 73 0.44 -21.15 -9.48
N GLU A 74 -0.39 -20.19 -9.16
CA GLU A 74 -0.18 -18.79 -9.50
C GLU A 74 0.30 -17.99 -8.28
N ILE A 75 1.22 -17.07 -8.48
CA ILE A 75 1.63 -16.07 -7.50
C ILE A 75 0.48 -15.08 -7.29
N ILE A 76 0.00 -14.97 -6.06
CA ILE A 76 -1.13 -14.09 -5.70
C ILE A 76 -0.75 -12.98 -4.73
N CYS A 77 0.40 -13.11 -4.03
CA CYS A 77 0.93 -12.07 -3.17
C CYS A 77 2.45 -12.13 -3.11
N LEU A 78 3.07 -10.97 -3.11
CA LEU A 78 4.51 -10.74 -2.91
C LEU A 78 4.67 -9.78 -1.74
N GLU A 79 5.38 -10.17 -0.69
CA GLU A 79 5.68 -9.34 0.48
C GLU A 79 7.18 -9.28 0.70
N LEU A 80 7.73 -8.07 0.70
CA LEU A 80 9.13 -7.79 1.03
C LEU A 80 9.16 -6.95 2.31
N SER A 81 9.73 -7.50 3.39
CA SER A 81 9.74 -6.86 4.71
C SER A 81 11.12 -6.42 5.19
N ASP A 82 12.19 -6.73 4.44
CA ASP A 82 13.54 -6.26 4.76
C ASP A 82 14.44 -6.30 3.52
N LYS A 83 15.62 -5.68 3.65
CA LYS A 83 16.68 -5.78 2.63
C LYS A 83 17.29 -7.18 2.65
N ILE A 84 17.37 -7.80 1.49
CA ILE A 84 18.04 -9.08 1.33
C ILE A 84 19.46 -8.81 0.86
N ALA A 85 20.44 -9.28 1.63
CA ALA A 85 21.85 -9.08 1.32
C ALA A 85 22.21 -9.61 -0.08
N GLY A 86 22.89 -8.78 -0.87
CA GLY A 86 23.32 -9.13 -2.22
C GLY A 86 22.21 -9.10 -3.29
N GLN A 87 20.97 -8.77 -2.92
CA GLN A 87 19.86 -8.68 -3.88
C GLN A 87 19.12 -7.35 -3.73
N ASN A 88 18.90 -6.66 -4.85
CA ASN A 88 18.15 -5.41 -4.87
C ASN A 88 16.70 -5.69 -5.30
N PHE A 89 15.85 -6.06 -4.33
CA PHE A 89 14.42 -6.23 -4.57
C PHE A 89 13.72 -4.87 -4.56
N THR A 90 13.24 -4.48 -5.72
CA THR A 90 12.43 -3.28 -5.90
C THR A 90 11.18 -3.61 -6.71
N THR A 91 10.19 -2.75 -6.64
CA THR A 91 9.09 -2.74 -7.61
C THR A 91 9.64 -2.44 -9.01
N LYS A 92 8.84 -2.63 -10.05
CA LYS A 92 9.27 -2.32 -11.44
C LYS A 92 9.61 -0.84 -11.63
N ARG A 93 9.07 0.05 -10.79
CA ARG A 93 9.37 1.49 -10.79
C ARG A 93 10.51 1.85 -9.83
N GLY A 94 11.26 0.86 -9.33
CA GLY A 94 12.48 1.09 -8.55
C GLY A 94 12.27 1.38 -7.07
N ILE A 95 11.06 1.22 -6.52
CA ILE A 95 10.77 1.43 -5.11
C ILE A 95 11.00 0.14 -4.32
N GLY A 96 11.83 0.22 -3.28
CA GLY A 96 12.13 -0.89 -2.38
C GLY A 96 12.35 -0.42 -0.94
N ILE A 97 12.81 -1.33 -0.08
CA ILE A 97 13.09 -1.04 1.33
C ILE A 97 14.13 0.09 1.43
N GLY A 98 13.79 1.12 2.20
CA GLY A 98 14.62 2.33 2.39
C GLY A 98 14.42 3.43 1.35
N SER A 99 13.58 3.23 0.32
CA SER A 99 13.11 4.31 -0.55
C SER A 99 12.33 5.35 0.26
N SER A 100 12.27 6.60 -0.19
CA SER A 100 11.55 7.65 0.52
C SER A 100 10.07 7.72 0.08
N LEU A 101 9.22 8.29 0.95
CA LEU A 101 7.83 8.62 0.60
C LEU A 101 7.78 9.57 -0.62
N ALA A 102 8.77 10.46 -0.78
CA ALA A 102 8.88 11.32 -1.96
C ALA A 102 9.12 10.53 -3.25
N ASP A 103 9.94 9.47 -3.20
CA ASP A 103 10.18 8.59 -4.34
C ASP A 103 8.90 7.85 -4.74
N ILE A 104 8.13 7.34 -3.76
CA ILE A 104 6.85 6.70 -4.04
C ILE A 104 5.88 7.67 -4.73
N LYS A 105 5.75 8.89 -4.21
CA LYS A 105 4.86 9.90 -4.80
C LYS A 105 5.28 10.29 -6.22
N ARG A 106 6.57 10.32 -6.50
CA ARG A 106 7.09 10.59 -7.85
C ARG A 106 6.72 9.47 -8.82
N GLU A 107 6.83 8.20 -8.42
CA GLU A 107 6.65 7.03 -9.30
C GLU A 107 5.18 6.60 -9.43
N TYR A 108 4.40 6.70 -8.36
CA TYR A 108 3.00 6.20 -8.31
C TYR A 108 1.96 7.31 -8.21
N GLY A 109 2.39 8.57 -7.98
CA GLY A 109 1.50 9.70 -7.78
C GLY A 109 1.02 9.84 -6.34
N THR A 110 0.00 10.67 -6.14
CA THR A 110 -0.54 11.01 -4.81
C THR A 110 -1.91 10.40 -4.54
N ASN A 111 -2.42 9.59 -5.47
CA ASN A 111 -3.73 8.95 -5.41
C ASN A 111 -3.64 7.62 -4.64
N TYR A 112 -3.42 7.68 -3.34
CA TYR A 112 -3.30 6.52 -2.48
C TYR A 112 -4.22 6.63 -1.25
N ARG A 113 -4.58 5.49 -0.68
CA ARG A 113 -5.23 5.42 0.63
C ARG A 113 -4.17 5.31 1.70
N GLN A 114 -4.30 6.11 2.75
CA GLN A 114 -3.46 5.99 3.93
C GLN A 114 -4.20 5.16 4.99
N LYS A 115 -3.50 4.22 5.61
CA LYS A 115 -4.00 3.37 6.69
C LYS A 115 -2.98 3.36 7.83
N ASN A 116 -3.47 3.22 9.05
CA ASN A 116 -2.62 2.88 10.20
C ASN A 116 -2.95 1.45 10.60
N THR A 117 -1.95 0.58 10.61
CA THR A 117 -2.09 -0.85 10.85
C THR A 117 -1.26 -1.27 12.05
N GLU A 118 -1.70 -2.32 12.75
CA GLU A 118 -0.96 -2.83 13.91
C GLU A 118 0.38 -3.46 13.50
N ARG A 119 0.41 -4.12 12.34
CA ARG A 119 1.58 -4.87 11.87
C ARG A 119 2.66 -4.00 11.24
N TYR A 120 2.28 -2.98 10.46
CA TYR A 120 3.22 -2.20 9.64
C TYR A 120 3.19 -0.70 9.92
N GLY A 121 2.42 -0.24 10.92
CA GLY A 121 2.26 1.18 11.23
C GLY A 121 1.59 1.95 10.08
N ASN A 122 2.18 3.07 9.68
CA ASN A 122 1.66 3.88 8.59
C ASN A 122 1.85 3.17 7.25
N LEU A 123 0.76 3.00 6.53
CA LEU A 123 0.73 2.29 5.27
C LEU A 123 0.05 3.15 4.20
N ILE A 124 0.64 3.23 3.01
CA ILE A 124 0.04 3.85 1.83
C ILE A 124 -0.27 2.77 0.80
N GLU A 125 -1.49 2.77 0.26
CA GLU A 125 -2.02 1.74 -0.61
C GLU A 125 -2.52 2.34 -1.92
N PHE A 126 -2.00 1.88 -3.03
CA PHE A 126 -2.48 2.12 -4.39
C PHE A 126 -3.34 0.93 -4.84
N GLN A 127 -4.35 1.19 -5.66
CA GLN A 127 -5.24 0.17 -6.19
C GLN A 127 -5.38 0.30 -7.69
N ASP A 128 -5.31 -0.83 -8.39
CA ASP A 128 -5.60 -0.96 -9.82
C ASP A 128 -6.81 -1.86 -10.02
N ASP A 129 -7.93 -1.26 -10.42
CA ASP A 129 -9.18 -1.98 -10.63
C ASP A 129 -9.19 -2.79 -11.94
N GLN A 130 -8.31 -2.46 -12.89
CA GLN A 130 -8.21 -3.19 -14.16
C GLN A 130 -7.47 -4.52 -13.98
N THR A 131 -6.42 -4.53 -13.15
CA THR A 131 -5.61 -5.73 -12.89
C THR A 131 -6.02 -6.45 -11.60
N ASN A 132 -6.96 -5.89 -10.81
CA ASN A 132 -7.34 -6.34 -9.48
C ASN A 132 -6.16 -6.41 -8.50
N GLN A 133 -5.18 -5.51 -8.67
CA GLN A 133 -3.99 -5.48 -7.84
C GLN A 133 -4.03 -4.32 -6.85
N LYS A 134 -3.40 -4.55 -5.70
CA LYS A 134 -3.04 -3.52 -4.74
C LYS A 134 -1.56 -3.57 -4.47
N LEU A 135 -0.97 -2.37 -4.38
CA LEU A 135 0.42 -2.16 -3.98
C LEU A 135 0.44 -1.29 -2.74
N ALA A 136 1.00 -1.83 -1.67
CA ALA A 136 1.09 -1.14 -0.40
C ALA A 136 2.55 -0.98 0.04
N PHE A 137 2.85 0.17 0.65
CA PHE A 137 4.15 0.48 1.24
C PHE A 137 3.96 0.84 2.71
N GLY A 138 4.63 0.11 3.63
CA GLY A 138 4.77 0.53 5.01
C GLY A 138 5.81 1.64 5.10
N ILE A 139 5.51 2.68 5.88
CA ILE A 139 6.35 3.87 6.02
C ILE A 139 6.72 4.05 7.48
N ASP A 140 8.01 4.09 7.77
CA ASP A 140 8.53 4.49 9.08
C ASP A 140 8.20 5.96 9.34
N ALA A 141 7.46 6.22 10.41
CA ALA A 141 7.01 7.58 10.76
C ALA A 141 8.17 8.52 11.17
N SER A 142 9.33 7.98 11.58
CA SER A 142 10.45 8.77 12.06
C SER A 142 11.32 9.34 10.92
N ASN A 143 11.39 8.65 9.79
CA ASN A 143 12.30 8.99 8.69
C ASN A 143 11.66 8.94 7.30
N GLU A 144 10.36 8.64 7.21
CA GLU A 144 9.58 8.52 5.96
C GLU A 144 10.19 7.51 4.96
N LYS A 145 10.80 6.42 5.47
CA LYS A 145 11.37 5.36 4.64
C LYS A 145 10.46 4.15 4.55
N VAL A 146 10.51 3.49 3.39
CA VAL A 146 9.81 2.22 3.15
C VAL A 146 10.38 1.13 4.03
N THR A 147 9.53 0.45 4.79
CA THR A 147 9.85 -0.69 5.65
C THR A 147 9.26 -2.00 5.13
N VAL A 148 8.20 -1.94 4.33
CA VAL A 148 7.59 -3.10 3.71
C VAL A 148 7.02 -2.74 2.34
N VAL A 149 7.08 -3.68 1.41
CA VAL A 149 6.41 -3.61 0.10
C VAL A 149 5.52 -4.82 -0.04
N VAL A 150 4.23 -4.61 -0.31
CA VAL A 150 3.26 -5.69 -0.53
C VAL A 150 2.52 -5.46 -1.84
N LEU A 151 2.60 -6.42 -2.76
CA LEU A 151 1.83 -6.44 -4.00
C LEU A 151 0.96 -7.68 -4.02
N PHE A 152 -0.35 -7.54 -4.22
CA PHE A 152 -1.27 -8.68 -4.20
C PHE A 152 -2.50 -8.51 -5.09
N ASP A 153 -3.07 -9.62 -5.53
CA ASP A 153 -4.38 -9.69 -6.18
C ASP A 153 -5.47 -9.71 -5.10
N TYR A 154 -6.18 -8.60 -4.92
CA TYR A 154 -7.18 -8.45 -3.87
C TYR A 154 -8.48 -9.24 -4.10
N LYS A 155 -8.65 -9.84 -5.27
CA LYS A 155 -9.75 -10.79 -5.54
C LYS A 155 -9.39 -12.22 -5.13
N LYS A 156 -8.10 -12.59 -5.21
CA LYS A 156 -7.62 -13.93 -4.90
C LYS A 156 -7.07 -14.05 -3.49
N TYR A 157 -6.57 -12.97 -2.92
CA TYR A 157 -5.88 -12.93 -1.63
C TYR A 157 -6.45 -11.85 -0.72
N ASN A 158 -6.95 -12.25 0.45
CA ASN A 158 -7.42 -11.33 1.49
C ASN A 158 -6.24 -10.98 2.40
N TYR A 159 -5.46 -9.96 2.00
CA TYR A 159 -4.34 -9.50 2.80
C TYR A 159 -4.83 -8.77 4.05
N GLN A 160 -4.41 -9.25 5.21
CA GLN A 160 -4.68 -8.60 6.50
C GLN A 160 -3.41 -7.86 6.94
N TYR A 161 -3.53 -6.55 7.00
CA TYR A 161 -2.45 -5.66 7.45
C TYR A 161 -2.27 -5.67 8.95
#